data_fca7b83e07c56511754dcf333754d3bc
#
_entry.id   fca7b83e07c56511754dcf333754d3bc
#
_cell.length_a   1.000
_cell.length_b   1.000
_cell.length_c   1.000
_cell.angle_alpha   90.00
_cell.angle_beta   90.00
_cell.angle_gamma   90.00
#
_symmetry.space_group_name_H-M   'P 1'
#
loop_
_entity.id
_entity.type
_entity.pdbx_description
1 polymer ?
#
loop_
_entity_poly.entity_id
_entity_poly.type
_entity_poly.pdbx_seq_one_letter_code
_entity_poly.pdbx_strand_id
1 'polypeptide(L)'
;ACYCSLTARILKFDVRLHTKFGSDFPLVDYLIEQKIVFENALSTKQTTQFTLNLVNSERELFLQNKCDPISNITLDADSVIISPLFDEISVELFEKIKNDASFVLLDPQGFLRRVNSENKIYLEQTDLNLSNVSAIKVNQDELKCLTGESNVDGIKILQKKGIDSIILTDKQNISLLSENRIYSITLPNLELNDTTGIGDIFCAAFGCTMLKEKD
;
A
#
# COMPACT_ATOMS: atom_id res chain seq x y z
N ALA A 1 2.34 3.88 -5.13
CA ALA A 1 3.81 4.00 -5.06
C ALA A 1 4.28 5.47 -5.10
N CYS A 2 3.89 6.29 -6.10
CA CYS A 2 4.34 7.69 -6.20
C CYS A 2 3.94 8.53 -5.00
N TYR A 3 2.70 8.43 -4.53
CA TYR A 3 2.24 9.17 -3.35
C TYR A 3 3.04 8.80 -2.09
N CYS A 4 3.36 7.50 -1.89
CA CYS A 4 4.20 7.06 -0.78
C CYS A 4 5.60 7.69 -0.87
N SER A 5 6.24 7.59 -2.03
CA SER A 5 7.61 8.07 -2.21
C SER A 5 7.72 9.60 -2.07
N LEU A 6 6.79 10.35 -2.62
CA LEU A 6 6.72 11.80 -2.48
C LEU A 6 6.49 12.22 -1.02
N THR A 7 5.60 11.52 -0.31
CA THR A 7 5.34 11.79 1.12
C THR A 7 6.60 11.55 1.96
N ALA A 8 7.30 10.44 1.75
CA ALA A 8 8.54 10.17 2.45
C ALA A 8 9.63 11.22 2.15
N ARG A 9 9.74 11.70 0.91
CA ARG A 9 10.65 12.81 0.55
C ARG A 9 10.30 14.12 1.26
N ILE A 10 9.01 14.48 1.30
CA ILE A 10 8.54 15.68 2.03
C ILE A 10 8.92 15.57 3.52
N LEU A 11 8.85 14.37 4.09
CA LEU A 11 9.24 14.09 5.46
C LEU A 11 10.76 13.93 5.64
N LYS A 12 11.56 14.23 4.60
CA LYS A 12 13.04 14.28 4.58
C LYS A 12 13.73 12.93 4.70
N PHE A 13 13.07 11.86 4.27
CA PHE A 13 13.74 10.57 4.08
C PHE A 13 14.42 10.49 2.71
N ASP A 14 15.51 9.75 2.62
CA ASP A 14 16.04 9.31 1.34
C ASP A 14 15.20 8.14 0.85
N VAL A 15 14.76 8.23 -0.42
CA VAL A 15 13.78 7.31 -0.97
C VAL A 15 14.32 6.62 -2.20
N ARG A 16 14.30 5.29 -2.19
CA ARG A 16 14.44 4.46 -3.37
C ARG A 16 13.10 3.81 -3.70
N LEU A 17 12.61 4.09 -4.90
CA LEU A 17 11.33 3.60 -5.39
C LEU A 17 11.53 2.40 -6.31
N HIS A 18 11.05 1.24 -5.90
CA HIS A 18 10.96 0.05 -6.74
C HIS A 18 9.56 -0.03 -7.34
N THR A 19 9.45 0.15 -8.64
CA THR A 19 8.18 0.21 -9.38
C THR A 19 8.37 -0.19 -10.84
N LYS A 20 7.28 -0.33 -11.59
CA LYS A 20 7.26 -0.49 -13.04
C LYS A 20 6.27 0.48 -13.66
N PHE A 21 6.69 1.12 -14.76
CA PHE A 21 5.85 2.00 -15.57
C PHE A 21 6.28 1.96 -17.04
N GLY A 22 5.38 2.30 -17.92
CA GLY A 22 5.66 2.43 -19.36
C GLY A 22 6.16 3.82 -19.73
N SER A 23 6.50 4.00 -21.01
CA SER A 23 6.89 5.30 -21.57
C SER A 23 5.78 6.36 -21.53
N ASP A 24 4.56 5.94 -21.27
CA ASP A 24 3.36 6.78 -21.12
C ASP A 24 3.20 7.39 -19.71
N PHE A 25 4.11 7.09 -18.77
CA PHE A 25 4.04 7.62 -17.41
C PHE A 25 4.49 9.09 -17.35
N PRO A 26 3.61 10.05 -16.98
CA PRO A 26 3.89 11.46 -17.18
C PRO A 26 4.72 12.12 -16.05
N LEU A 27 5.00 11.40 -14.94
CA LEU A 27 5.60 12.00 -13.75
C LEU A 27 7.08 11.65 -13.57
N VAL A 28 7.76 11.07 -14.56
CA VAL A 28 9.16 10.64 -14.46
C VAL A 28 10.07 11.80 -14.08
N ASP A 29 10.01 12.90 -14.85
CA ASP A 29 10.85 14.07 -14.62
C ASP A 29 10.57 14.70 -13.25
N TYR A 30 9.30 14.76 -12.84
CA TYR A 30 8.91 15.26 -11.52
C TYR A 30 9.51 14.43 -10.38
N LEU A 31 9.48 13.09 -10.50
CA LEU A 31 10.10 12.21 -9.49
C LEU A 31 11.60 12.42 -9.39
N ILE A 32 12.28 12.61 -10.54
CA ILE A 32 13.73 12.92 -10.60
C ILE A 32 14.02 14.27 -9.92
N GLU A 33 13.24 15.31 -10.21
CA GLU A 33 13.36 16.62 -9.56
C GLU A 33 13.19 16.53 -8.03
N GLN A 34 12.31 15.66 -7.56
CA GLN A 34 12.13 15.37 -6.13
C GLN A 34 13.23 14.49 -5.53
N LYS A 35 14.28 14.13 -6.31
CA LYS A 35 15.40 13.28 -5.89
C LYS A 35 14.96 11.88 -5.43
N ILE A 36 13.90 11.34 -6.01
CA ILE A 36 13.50 9.96 -5.81
C ILE A 36 14.34 9.10 -6.75
N VAL A 37 15.07 8.15 -6.16
CA VAL A 37 15.89 7.22 -6.91
C VAL A 37 15.04 6.02 -7.32
N PHE A 38 15.09 5.67 -8.60
CA PHE A 38 14.46 4.45 -9.11
C PHE A 38 15.30 3.86 -10.25
N GLU A 39 15.43 2.55 -10.24
CA GLU A 39 16.23 1.80 -11.22
C GLU A 39 15.36 0.70 -11.85
N ASN A 40 15.65 0.38 -13.11
CA ASN A 40 14.95 -0.69 -13.83
C ASN A 40 13.42 -0.56 -13.83
N ALA A 41 12.91 0.67 -13.71
CA ALA A 41 11.48 0.93 -13.60
C ALA A 41 10.76 0.92 -14.96
N LEU A 42 11.48 1.24 -16.06
CA LEU A 42 10.87 1.30 -17.39
C LEU A 42 10.50 -0.09 -17.89
N SER A 43 9.27 -0.20 -18.37
CA SER A 43 8.68 -1.38 -19.01
C SER A 43 8.43 -1.10 -20.49
N THR A 44 8.35 -2.16 -21.30
CA THR A 44 7.88 -2.09 -22.69
C THR A 44 6.37 -2.03 -22.81
N LYS A 45 5.64 -2.38 -21.73
CA LYS A 45 4.18 -2.25 -21.65
C LYS A 45 3.78 -0.87 -21.15
N GLN A 46 2.52 -0.52 -21.37
CA GLN A 46 1.92 0.70 -20.79
C GLN A 46 1.87 0.61 -19.26
N THR A 47 1.89 1.77 -18.63
CA THR A 47 1.72 1.90 -17.18
C THR A 47 0.40 1.29 -16.72
N THR A 48 0.38 0.64 -15.55
CA THR A 48 -0.87 0.15 -14.96
C THR A 48 -1.84 1.31 -14.77
N GLN A 49 -3.00 1.20 -15.37
CA GLN A 49 -4.01 2.26 -15.41
C GLN A 49 -5.40 1.72 -15.09
N PHE A 50 -6.14 2.51 -14.32
CA PHE A 50 -7.54 2.23 -13.99
C PHE A 50 -8.45 3.37 -14.41
N THR A 51 -9.68 3.00 -14.77
CA THR A 51 -10.79 3.95 -14.84
C THR A 51 -11.61 3.85 -13.56
N LEU A 52 -11.87 4.98 -12.93
CA LEU A 52 -12.72 5.09 -11.75
C LEU A 52 -14.10 5.61 -12.18
N ASN A 53 -15.13 4.83 -11.97
CA ASN A 53 -16.51 5.24 -12.16
C ASN A 53 -17.17 5.47 -10.79
N LEU A 54 -17.97 6.50 -10.70
CA LEU A 54 -18.82 6.78 -9.53
C LEU A 54 -20.26 6.41 -9.89
N VAL A 55 -20.77 5.36 -9.28
CA VAL A 55 -22.15 4.89 -9.47
C VAL A 55 -22.86 4.95 -8.11
N ASN A 56 -23.89 5.79 -7.97
CA ASN A 56 -24.63 5.95 -6.70
C ASN A 56 -23.73 6.21 -5.48
N SER A 57 -22.68 7.00 -5.64
CA SER A 57 -21.67 7.30 -4.63
C SER A 57 -20.73 6.12 -4.27
N GLU A 58 -20.88 4.99 -4.93
CA GLU A 58 -19.94 3.87 -4.83
C GLU A 58 -18.87 3.99 -5.92
N ARG A 59 -17.65 3.58 -5.58
CA ARG A 59 -16.50 3.59 -6.49
C ARG A 59 -16.37 2.24 -7.17
N GLU A 60 -16.43 2.23 -8.49
CA GLU A 60 -16.10 1.08 -9.30
C GLU A 60 -14.80 1.32 -10.03
N LEU A 61 -13.90 0.36 -9.95
CA LEU A 61 -12.57 0.44 -10.55
C LEU A 61 -12.43 -0.58 -11.67
N PHE A 62 -12.00 -0.12 -12.85
CA PHE A 62 -11.81 -0.98 -14.02
C PHE A 62 -10.35 -0.90 -14.49
N LEU A 63 -9.73 -2.07 -14.67
CA LEU A 63 -8.37 -2.17 -15.18
C LEU A 63 -8.35 -1.86 -16.68
N GLN A 64 -7.56 -0.88 -17.10
CA GLN A 64 -7.35 -0.53 -18.49
C GLN A 64 -6.08 -1.17 -19.05
N ASN A 65 -4.99 -1.00 -18.32
CA ASN A 65 -3.68 -1.53 -18.67
C ASN A 65 -3.02 -2.17 -17.45
N LYS A 66 -2.22 -3.22 -17.68
CA LYS A 66 -1.37 -3.84 -16.68
C LYS A 66 0.08 -3.80 -17.15
N CYS A 67 0.93 -3.14 -16.38
CA CYS A 67 2.37 -3.09 -16.58
C CYS A 67 3.04 -4.44 -16.27
N ASP A 68 4.33 -4.54 -16.54
CA ASP A 68 5.11 -5.70 -16.11
C ASP A 68 5.22 -5.75 -14.58
N PRO A 69 5.31 -6.95 -13.99
CA PRO A 69 5.60 -7.08 -12.57
C PRO A 69 7.04 -6.65 -12.25
N ILE A 70 7.27 -6.32 -11.00
CA ILE A 70 8.61 -6.09 -10.47
C ILE A 70 9.28 -7.47 -10.33
N SER A 71 10.37 -7.69 -11.07
CA SER A 71 11.00 -9.02 -11.15
C SER A 71 12.07 -9.22 -10.08
N ASN A 72 12.85 -8.19 -9.78
CA ASN A 72 13.94 -8.24 -8.81
C ASN A 72 14.05 -6.94 -8.03
N ILE A 73 14.34 -7.07 -6.75
CA ILE A 73 14.65 -5.96 -5.85
C ILE A 73 15.93 -6.35 -5.10
N THR A 74 16.87 -5.42 -5.04
CA THR A 74 17.97 -5.43 -4.07
C THR A 74 17.65 -4.36 -3.04
N LEU A 75 17.40 -4.77 -1.82
CA LEU A 75 17.20 -3.83 -0.72
C LEU A 75 18.57 -3.34 -0.25
N ASP A 76 18.72 -2.03 -0.19
CA ASP A 76 19.84 -1.32 0.43
C ASP A 76 19.35 -0.36 1.52
N ALA A 77 18.21 -0.67 2.09
CA ALA A 77 17.57 0.06 3.16
C ALA A 77 17.00 -0.91 4.19
N ASP A 78 17.10 -0.56 5.46
CA ASP A 78 16.59 -1.37 6.58
C ASP A 78 15.06 -1.34 6.69
N SER A 79 14.42 -0.39 6.04
CA SER A 79 12.98 -0.16 6.17
C SER A 79 12.31 -0.09 4.81
N VAL A 80 11.17 -0.76 4.66
CA VAL A 80 10.43 -0.82 3.42
C VAL A 80 8.92 -0.59 3.63
N ILE A 81 8.34 0.19 2.72
CA ILE A 81 6.89 0.31 2.56
C ILE A 81 6.50 -0.48 1.32
N ILE A 82 5.71 -1.51 1.49
CA ILE A 82 5.20 -2.37 0.42
C ILE A 82 3.76 -1.96 0.15
N SER A 83 3.53 -1.24 -0.95
CA SER A 83 2.21 -0.73 -1.34
C SER A 83 1.96 -0.99 -2.84
N PRO A 84 1.75 -2.26 -3.23
CA PRO A 84 1.45 -2.60 -4.61
C PRO A 84 0.04 -2.13 -4.99
N LEU A 85 -0.13 -1.76 -6.25
CA LEU A 85 -1.40 -1.30 -6.78
C LEU A 85 -2.26 -2.46 -7.32
N PHE A 86 -1.65 -3.35 -8.10
CA PHE A 86 -2.33 -4.49 -8.72
C PHE A 86 -1.33 -5.53 -9.24
N ASP A 87 -1.18 -6.65 -8.53
CA ASP A 87 -0.38 -7.82 -8.96
C ASP A 87 1.02 -7.45 -9.51
N GLU A 88 1.66 -6.45 -8.90
CA GLU A 88 2.99 -5.97 -9.29
C GLU A 88 4.11 -6.72 -8.60
N ILE A 89 3.83 -7.33 -7.45
CA ILE A 89 4.79 -8.05 -6.61
C ILE A 89 4.30 -9.48 -6.46
N SER A 90 5.14 -10.45 -6.85
CA SER A 90 4.82 -11.87 -6.64
C SER A 90 4.93 -12.23 -5.14
N VAL A 91 4.31 -13.34 -4.74
CA VAL A 91 4.40 -13.85 -3.36
C VAL A 91 5.85 -14.15 -3.00
N GLU A 92 6.63 -14.73 -3.91
CA GLU A 92 8.04 -15.06 -3.70
C GLU A 92 8.89 -13.79 -3.48
N LEU A 93 8.62 -12.73 -4.27
CA LEU A 93 9.32 -11.46 -4.08
C LEU A 93 8.92 -10.78 -2.77
N PHE A 94 7.64 -10.85 -2.39
CA PHE A 94 7.16 -10.36 -1.10
C PHE A 94 7.84 -11.09 0.07
N GLU A 95 7.92 -12.43 0.02
CA GLU A 95 8.64 -13.22 1.02
C GLU A 95 10.11 -12.80 1.15
N LYS A 96 10.79 -12.59 0.03
CA LYS A 96 12.17 -12.12 0.03
C LYS A 96 12.29 -10.75 0.70
N ILE A 97 11.50 -9.76 0.25
CA ILE A 97 11.57 -8.38 0.75
C ILE A 97 11.37 -8.34 2.28
N LYS A 98 10.33 -9.00 2.79
CA LYS A 98 10.02 -8.96 4.22
C LYS A 98 11.03 -9.70 5.10
N ASN A 99 11.83 -10.62 4.52
CA ASN A 99 12.90 -11.30 5.24
C ASN A 99 14.21 -10.51 5.20
N ASP A 100 14.40 -9.66 4.20
CA ASP A 100 15.61 -8.85 4.04
C ASP A 100 15.53 -7.51 4.78
N ALA A 101 14.34 -7.01 5.14
CA ALA A 101 14.13 -5.73 5.80
C ALA A 101 13.92 -5.88 7.32
N SER A 102 14.43 -4.93 8.10
CA SER A 102 14.23 -4.87 9.56
C SER A 102 12.88 -4.27 9.96
N PHE A 103 12.30 -3.43 9.11
CA PHE A 103 10.97 -2.86 9.29
C PHE A 103 10.18 -2.95 7.99
N VAL A 104 9.01 -3.57 8.06
CA VAL A 104 8.11 -3.73 6.91
C VAL A 104 6.74 -3.15 7.25
N LEU A 105 6.34 -2.10 6.53
CA LEU A 105 4.97 -1.60 6.53
C LEU A 105 4.28 -2.06 5.25
N LEU A 106 3.17 -2.78 5.40
CA LEU A 106 2.40 -3.34 4.29
C LEU A 106 1.07 -2.60 4.09
N ASP A 107 0.79 -2.16 2.86
CA ASP A 107 -0.55 -1.91 2.34
C ASP A 107 -0.89 -3.06 1.38
N PRO A 108 -1.77 -4.01 1.75
CA PRO A 108 -1.94 -5.27 1.01
C PRO A 108 -2.78 -5.15 -0.25
N GLN A 109 -3.28 -3.96 -0.58
CA GLN A 109 -4.26 -3.68 -1.63
C GLN A 109 -4.00 -4.45 -2.93
N GLY A 110 -2.76 -4.39 -3.46
CA GLY A 110 -2.43 -5.03 -4.73
C GLY A 110 -2.34 -6.56 -4.67
N PHE A 111 -2.17 -7.14 -3.49
CA PHE A 111 -2.22 -8.59 -3.30
C PHE A 111 -3.65 -9.14 -3.24
N LEU A 112 -4.63 -8.29 -2.88
CA LEU A 112 -6.02 -8.68 -2.70
C LEU A 112 -6.88 -8.41 -3.93
N ARG A 113 -6.47 -7.50 -4.80
CA ARG A 113 -7.22 -7.12 -6.00
C ARG A 113 -7.16 -8.22 -7.06
N ARG A 114 -8.33 -8.51 -7.64
CA ARG A 114 -8.52 -9.38 -8.80
C ARG A 114 -9.31 -8.63 -9.87
N VAL A 115 -9.31 -9.16 -11.05
CA VAL A 115 -10.07 -8.62 -12.21
C VAL A 115 -11.02 -9.67 -12.75
N ASN A 116 -12.27 -9.29 -12.98
CA ASN A 116 -13.26 -10.17 -13.61
C ASN A 116 -13.22 -10.06 -15.14
N SER A 117 -14.10 -10.80 -15.83
CA SER A 117 -14.19 -10.81 -17.30
C SER A 117 -14.57 -9.46 -17.93
N GLU A 118 -15.11 -8.54 -17.15
CA GLU A 118 -15.49 -7.18 -17.57
C GLU A 118 -14.42 -6.13 -17.23
N ASN A 119 -13.23 -6.58 -16.85
CA ASN A 119 -12.13 -5.73 -16.33
C ASN A 119 -12.46 -4.98 -15.03
N LYS A 120 -13.55 -5.32 -14.34
CA LYS A 120 -13.88 -4.71 -13.05
C LYS A 120 -13.02 -5.32 -11.95
N ILE A 121 -12.45 -4.47 -11.12
CA ILE A 121 -11.67 -4.87 -9.95
C ILE A 121 -12.59 -5.26 -8.80
N TYR A 122 -12.26 -6.37 -8.15
CA TYR A 122 -12.86 -6.82 -6.90
C TYR A 122 -11.77 -7.29 -5.92
N LEU A 123 -12.10 -7.45 -4.66
CA LEU A 123 -11.21 -8.02 -3.66
C LEU A 123 -11.52 -9.49 -3.47
N GLU A 124 -10.47 -10.29 -3.34
CA GLU A 124 -10.58 -11.73 -3.10
C GLU A 124 -9.86 -12.11 -1.82
N GLN A 125 -10.47 -13.02 -1.07
CA GLN A 125 -9.84 -13.59 0.12
C GLN A 125 -8.54 -14.28 -0.27
N THR A 126 -7.47 -13.92 0.42
CA THR A 126 -6.12 -14.41 0.11
C THR A 126 -5.41 -14.75 1.42
N ASP A 127 -4.84 -15.95 1.47
CA ASP A 127 -3.97 -16.35 2.59
C ASP A 127 -2.55 -15.85 2.31
N LEU A 128 -2.28 -14.62 2.76
CA LEU A 128 -0.96 -14.00 2.66
C LEU A 128 -0.18 -14.29 3.95
N ASN A 129 1.02 -14.82 3.79
CA ASN A 129 1.92 -15.00 4.93
C ASN A 129 2.41 -13.65 5.44
N LEU A 130 1.94 -13.23 6.61
CA LEU A 130 2.23 -11.94 7.23
C LEU A 130 3.33 -11.98 8.29
N SER A 131 4.06 -13.10 8.43
CA SER A 131 5.25 -13.15 9.30
C SER A 131 6.27 -12.10 8.88
N ASN A 132 6.99 -11.51 9.82
CA ASN A 132 7.97 -10.43 9.60
C ASN A 132 7.39 -9.13 9.00
N VAL A 133 6.07 -8.96 8.99
CA VAL A 133 5.43 -7.66 8.73
C VAL A 133 5.32 -6.91 10.06
N SER A 134 6.00 -5.77 10.18
CA SER A 134 6.05 -4.96 11.41
C SER A 134 4.76 -4.16 11.60
N ALA A 135 4.23 -3.64 10.52
CA ALA A 135 3.00 -2.86 10.53
C ALA A 135 2.17 -3.12 9.27
N ILE A 136 0.86 -3.03 9.40
CA ILE A 136 -0.07 -3.16 8.28
C ILE A 136 -1.13 -2.06 8.31
N LYS A 137 -1.44 -1.48 7.15
CA LYS A 137 -2.58 -0.58 6.97
C LYS A 137 -3.62 -1.28 6.10
N VAL A 138 -4.84 -1.35 6.59
CA VAL A 138 -5.98 -1.97 5.89
C VAL A 138 -7.23 -1.11 6.01
N ASN A 139 -8.15 -1.22 5.07
CA ASN A 139 -9.54 -0.82 5.23
C ASN A 139 -10.40 -2.03 5.68
N GLN A 140 -11.71 -1.81 5.90
CA GLN A 140 -12.63 -2.85 6.36
C GLN A 140 -12.71 -4.05 5.39
N ASP A 141 -12.76 -3.80 4.09
CA ASP A 141 -12.87 -4.84 3.07
C ASP A 141 -11.57 -5.63 2.93
N GLU A 142 -10.42 -4.95 2.96
CA GLU A 142 -9.10 -5.58 2.96
C GLU A 142 -8.88 -6.43 4.21
N LEU A 143 -9.28 -5.92 5.39
CA LEU A 143 -9.21 -6.65 6.64
C LEU A 143 -10.04 -7.96 6.56
N LYS A 144 -11.26 -7.87 6.04
CA LYS A 144 -12.13 -9.03 5.84
C LYS A 144 -11.53 -10.04 4.86
N CYS A 145 -10.90 -9.58 3.78
CA CYS A 145 -10.22 -10.47 2.82
C CYS A 145 -9.02 -11.21 3.42
N LEU A 146 -8.31 -10.60 4.38
CA LEU A 146 -7.15 -11.22 5.03
C LEU A 146 -7.49 -12.12 6.21
N THR A 147 -8.63 -11.89 6.86
CA THR A 147 -8.93 -12.52 8.16
C THR A 147 -10.25 -13.28 8.17
N GLY A 148 -11.14 -13.03 7.23
CA GLY A 148 -12.53 -13.46 7.25
C GLY A 148 -13.43 -12.62 8.17
N GLU A 149 -12.84 -11.74 8.99
CA GLU A 149 -13.51 -10.93 9.98
C GLU A 149 -13.27 -9.44 9.75
N SER A 150 -14.15 -8.59 10.27
CA SER A 150 -14.06 -7.14 10.19
C SER A 150 -13.87 -6.51 11.58
N ASN A 151 -13.61 -5.20 11.60
CA ASN A 151 -13.50 -4.43 12.84
C ASN A 151 -12.42 -4.98 13.81
N VAL A 152 -12.72 -4.95 15.10
CA VAL A 152 -11.77 -5.33 16.17
C VAL A 152 -11.40 -6.81 16.12
N ASP A 153 -12.30 -7.68 15.71
CA ASP A 153 -12.01 -9.12 15.66
C ASP A 153 -11.00 -9.44 14.53
N GLY A 154 -11.15 -8.82 13.37
CA GLY A 154 -10.13 -8.89 12.30
C GLY A 154 -8.77 -8.36 12.76
N ILE A 155 -8.74 -7.23 13.49
CA ILE A 155 -7.50 -6.67 14.06
C ILE A 155 -6.83 -7.68 14.99
N LYS A 156 -7.58 -8.34 15.88
CA LYS A 156 -7.04 -9.37 16.79
C LYS A 156 -6.47 -10.58 16.06
N ILE A 157 -7.05 -10.96 14.91
CA ILE A 157 -6.52 -12.04 14.07
C ILE A 157 -5.17 -11.63 13.49
N LEU A 158 -5.04 -10.42 12.93
CA LEU A 158 -3.77 -9.91 12.42
C LEU A 158 -2.71 -9.82 13.53
N GLN A 159 -3.09 -9.38 14.73
CA GLN A 159 -2.18 -9.34 15.89
C GLN A 159 -1.67 -10.75 16.24
N LYS A 160 -2.54 -11.75 16.24
CA LYS A 160 -2.13 -13.15 16.48
C LYS A 160 -1.21 -13.71 15.40
N LYS A 161 -1.21 -13.14 14.19
CA LYS A 161 -0.25 -13.45 13.12
C LYS A 161 1.12 -12.77 13.34
N GLY A 162 1.31 -12.00 14.42
CA GLY A 162 2.58 -11.41 14.83
C GLY A 162 2.81 -9.97 14.37
N ILE A 163 1.76 -9.26 13.95
CA ILE A 163 1.90 -7.86 13.52
C ILE A 163 1.76 -6.94 14.75
N ASP A 164 2.77 -6.09 14.98
CA ASP A 164 2.84 -5.21 16.15
C ASP A 164 1.95 -3.97 16.02
N SER A 165 1.85 -3.41 14.82
CA SER A 165 1.07 -2.20 14.56
C SER A 165 0.06 -2.43 13.43
N ILE A 166 -1.22 -2.27 13.74
CA ILE A 166 -2.31 -2.49 12.78
C ILE A 166 -3.15 -1.23 12.67
N ILE A 167 -3.19 -0.66 11.47
CA ILE A 167 -3.99 0.52 11.16
C ILE A 167 -5.21 0.08 10.38
N LEU A 168 -6.39 0.34 10.95
CA LEU A 168 -7.66 0.15 10.27
C LEU A 168 -8.25 1.50 9.91
N THR A 169 -8.50 1.72 8.63
CA THR A 169 -9.19 2.91 8.12
C THR A 169 -10.62 2.58 7.73
N ASP A 170 -11.56 3.35 8.24
CA ASP A 170 -12.99 3.22 7.92
C ASP A 170 -13.59 4.61 7.72
N LYS A 171 -13.63 5.06 6.49
CA LYS A 171 -14.09 6.41 6.13
C LYS A 171 -13.37 7.48 6.96
N GLN A 172 -14.07 8.06 7.95
CA GLN A 172 -13.54 9.09 8.84
C GLN A 172 -12.88 8.51 10.11
N ASN A 173 -13.08 7.22 10.39
CA ASN A 173 -12.55 6.59 11.58
C ASN A 173 -11.24 5.89 11.27
N ILE A 174 -10.24 6.15 12.10
CA ILE A 174 -8.96 5.48 12.05
C ILE A 174 -8.73 4.83 13.40
N SER A 175 -8.44 3.54 13.40
CA SER A 175 -8.05 2.79 14.59
C SER A 175 -6.63 2.26 14.43
N LEU A 176 -5.80 2.46 15.44
CA LEU A 176 -4.46 1.91 15.54
C LEU A 176 -4.41 0.93 16.70
N LEU A 177 -4.10 -0.32 16.44
CA LEU A 177 -3.60 -1.23 17.44
C LEU A 177 -2.09 -1.06 17.53
N SER A 178 -1.57 -0.77 18.71
CA SER A 178 -0.15 -0.77 19.03
C SER A 178 0.03 -1.11 20.50
N GLU A 179 1.06 -1.89 20.86
CA GLU A 179 1.36 -2.29 22.24
C GLU A 179 0.14 -2.88 23.00
N ASN A 180 -0.67 -3.70 22.33
CA ASN A 180 -1.92 -4.28 22.87
C ASN A 180 -3.00 -3.25 23.24
N ARG A 181 -2.89 -2.01 22.78
CA ARG A 181 -3.89 -0.96 22.98
C ARG A 181 -4.49 -0.53 21.66
N ILE A 182 -5.76 -0.20 21.67
CA ILE A 182 -6.44 0.35 20.49
C ILE A 182 -6.67 1.84 20.73
N TYR A 183 -6.13 2.64 19.85
CA TYR A 183 -6.34 4.07 19.77
C TYR A 183 -7.28 4.35 18.61
N SER A 184 -8.25 5.24 18.78
CA SER A 184 -9.17 5.59 17.70
C SER A 184 -9.32 7.10 17.61
N ILE A 185 -9.35 7.59 16.38
CA ILE A 185 -9.63 8.99 16.07
C ILE A 185 -10.73 9.06 15.02
N THR A 186 -11.56 10.08 15.11
CA THR A 186 -12.55 10.41 14.09
C THR A 186 -12.12 11.71 13.43
N LEU A 187 -11.90 11.66 12.13
CA LEU A 187 -11.55 12.84 11.34
C LEU A 187 -12.77 13.72 11.11
N PRO A 188 -12.59 15.04 10.99
CA PRO A 188 -13.67 15.92 10.62
C PRO A 188 -14.24 15.57 9.25
N ASN A 189 -15.53 15.85 9.04
CA ASN A 189 -16.15 15.67 7.74
C ASN A 189 -15.63 16.75 6.79
N LEU A 190 -14.70 16.36 5.91
CA LEU A 190 -14.18 17.21 4.85
C LEU A 190 -14.81 16.76 3.53
N GLU A 191 -15.44 17.69 2.83
CA GLU A 191 -15.87 17.44 1.45
C GLU A 191 -14.62 17.47 0.55
N LEU A 192 -14.12 16.29 0.21
CA LEU A 192 -13.00 16.14 -0.71
C LEU A 192 -13.52 15.70 -2.08
N ASN A 193 -13.17 16.45 -3.11
CA ASN A 193 -13.53 16.12 -4.49
C ASN A 193 -12.82 14.87 -5.00
N ASP A 194 -11.58 14.65 -4.57
CA ASP A 194 -10.77 13.49 -4.91
C ASP A 194 -10.02 12.99 -3.67
N THR A 195 -10.14 11.69 -3.41
CA THR A 195 -9.45 11.01 -2.32
C THR A 195 -8.43 9.99 -2.82
N THR A 196 -8.06 10.06 -4.12
CA THR A 196 -7.05 9.19 -4.71
C THR A 196 -5.69 9.41 -4.05
N GLY A 197 -5.05 8.35 -3.62
CA GLY A 197 -3.72 8.38 -3.00
C GLY A 197 -3.70 8.77 -1.52
N ILE A 198 -4.83 9.17 -0.90
CA ILE A 198 -4.86 9.49 0.55
C ILE A 198 -4.38 8.30 1.37
N GLY A 199 -4.77 7.07 1.03
CA GLY A 199 -4.31 5.86 1.70
C GLY A 199 -2.80 5.67 1.61
N ASP A 200 -2.21 5.91 0.44
CA ASP A 200 -0.76 5.84 0.22
C ASP A 200 -0.01 6.92 1.02
N ILE A 201 -0.52 8.17 0.99
CA ILE A 201 0.04 9.29 1.75
C ILE A 201 0.02 8.97 3.24
N PHE A 202 -1.10 8.48 3.74
CA PHE A 202 -1.26 8.12 5.14
C PHE A 202 -0.33 6.97 5.54
N CYS A 203 -0.24 5.93 4.72
CA CYS A 203 0.65 4.79 4.91
C CYS A 203 2.12 5.26 5.04
N ALA A 204 2.57 6.09 4.10
CA ALA A 204 3.94 6.60 4.12
C ALA A 204 4.20 7.55 5.30
N ALA A 205 3.27 8.44 5.61
CA ALA A 205 3.40 9.34 6.76
C ALA A 205 3.52 8.57 8.07
N PHE A 206 2.68 7.56 8.25
CA PHE A 206 2.74 6.68 9.43
C PHE A 206 4.09 5.95 9.52
N GLY A 207 4.52 5.28 8.45
CA GLY A 207 5.78 4.55 8.42
C GLY A 207 6.98 5.44 8.72
N CYS A 208 7.06 6.62 8.10
CA CYS A 208 8.11 7.59 8.35
C CYS A 208 8.11 8.11 9.80
N THR A 209 6.93 8.30 10.41
CA THR A 209 6.83 8.72 11.82
C THR A 209 7.32 7.62 12.74
N MET A 210 6.90 6.38 12.53
CA MET A 210 7.35 5.24 13.31
C MET A 210 8.88 5.06 13.30
N LEU A 211 9.51 5.34 12.16
CA LEU A 211 10.97 5.26 12.04
C LEU A 211 11.67 6.38 12.81
N LYS A 212 11.14 7.62 12.76
CA LYS A 212 11.73 8.76 13.50
C LYS A 212 11.61 8.64 15.02
N GLU A 213 10.60 7.97 15.51
CA GLU A 213 10.41 7.79 16.96
C GLU A 213 11.27 6.66 17.55
N LYS A 214 11.90 5.85 16.68
CA LYS A 214 12.82 4.78 17.09
C LYS A 214 14.28 5.26 17.20
N ASP A 215 14.61 6.40 16.60
CA ASP A 215 15.93 7.06 16.66
C ASP A 215 15.99 8.07 17.84
#